data_02e85833c59c8f39ea194ffb04c1996d
#
_entry.id   02e85833c59c8f39ea194ffb04c1996d
#
_cell.length_a   1.000
_cell.length_b   1.000
_cell.length_c   1.000
_cell.angle_alpha   90.00
_cell.angle_beta   90.00
_cell.angle_gamma   90.00
#
_symmetry.space_group_name_H-M   'P 1'
#
loop_
_entity.id
_entity.type
_entity.pdbx_description
1 polymer ?
#
loop_
_entity_poly.entity_id
_entity_poly.type
_entity_poly.pdbx_seq_one_letter_code
_entity_poly.pdbx_strand_id
1 'polypeptide(L)'
;IQALNDAAAADGFTWTDELQADLDANMETLSSTASTYGYTEQQYLSLIYGSTMTRSIYEEQTRRSMLATAYLQDYQDSLSYTDEELEAAYEEARTTYDHVTCQFVRVNGAAADTDEEGNEIEVTDEMTAEAMATAKTTADAIYAAYQAGTSLEDAAAEYESTASYTNSESYTYNTSVLGEWLYDDARQAGDSAVLEDADNDAYYVVVFNSRGRDDYNTVNVRHILIQPEASELSEDDEGYEDDVAAKDAEAQQKAQDILDEWEAGAATEDSFAELANEYSADGGSNTNGGLYEQVYQGQMVTEFND
;
A
#
# COMPACT_ATOMS: atom_id res chain seq x y z
N ILE A 1 -8.14 -16.94 -19.19
CA ILE A 1 -8.16 -18.34 -18.69
C ILE A 1 -7.96 -19.31 -19.85
N GLN A 2 -8.77 -19.31 -20.93
CA GLN A 2 -8.64 -20.29 -22.03
C GLN A 2 -7.24 -20.26 -22.66
N ALA A 3 -6.71 -19.10 -23.02
CA ALA A 3 -5.39 -18.97 -23.63
C ALA A 3 -4.25 -19.50 -22.72
N LEU A 4 -4.35 -19.29 -21.41
CA LEU A 4 -3.38 -19.82 -20.45
C LEU A 4 -3.48 -21.34 -20.32
N ASN A 5 -4.69 -21.90 -20.30
CA ASN A 5 -4.87 -23.37 -20.28
C ASN A 5 -4.38 -24.02 -21.59
N ASP A 6 -4.56 -23.37 -22.72
CA ASP A 6 -4.04 -23.85 -24.01
C ASP A 6 -2.50 -23.81 -24.04
N ALA A 7 -1.90 -22.75 -23.47
CA ALA A 7 -0.44 -22.63 -23.30
C ALA A 7 0.09 -23.68 -22.31
N ALA A 8 -0.54 -23.84 -21.15
CA ALA A 8 -0.18 -24.86 -20.17
C ALA A 8 -0.15 -26.28 -20.81
N ALA A 9 -1.19 -26.59 -21.60
CA ALA A 9 -1.24 -27.88 -22.30
C ALA A 9 -0.14 -28.02 -23.35
N ALA A 10 0.22 -26.94 -24.06
CA ALA A 10 1.30 -26.94 -25.06
C ALA A 10 2.67 -27.15 -24.41
N ASP A 11 2.89 -26.56 -23.23
CA ASP A 11 4.14 -26.67 -22.47
C ASP A 11 4.22 -27.93 -21.58
N GLY A 12 3.14 -28.74 -21.56
CA GLY A 12 3.09 -29.97 -20.79
C GLY A 12 2.87 -29.76 -19.28
N PHE A 13 2.43 -28.55 -18.88
CA PHE A 13 2.04 -28.29 -17.50
C PHE A 13 0.75 -29.03 -17.17
N THR A 14 0.74 -29.78 -16.08
CA THR A 14 -0.35 -30.70 -15.74
C THR A 14 -0.95 -30.40 -14.37
N TRP A 15 -2.16 -30.86 -14.18
CA TRP A 15 -2.84 -30.81 -12.88
C TRP A 15 -2.08 -31.65 -11.85
N THR A 16 -1.78 -31.08 -10.70
CA THR A 16 -1.03 -31.72 -9.60
C THR A 16 -1.96 -32.21 -8.49
N ASP A 17 -1.45 -33.06 -7.59
CA ASP A 17 -2.16 -33.50 -6.39
C ASP A 17 -2.44 -32.32 -5.43
N GLU A 18 -1.55 -31.32 -5.39
CA GLU A 18 -1.72 -30.09 -4.61
C GLU A 18 -2.89 -29.27 -5.14
N LEU A 19 -2.95 -29.00 -6.45
CA LEU A 19 -4.09 -28.33 -7.07
C LEU A 19 -5.40 -29.10 -6.88
N GLN A 20 -5.36 -30.42 -6.76
CA GLN A 20 -6.53 -31.20 -6.44
C GLN A 20 -6.98 -31.00 -4.99
N ALA A 21 -6.05 -30.96 -4.03
CA ALA A 21 -6.37 -30.70 -2.63
C ALA A 21 -6.96 -29.30 -2.44
N ASP A 22 -6.42 -28.30 -3.12
CA ASP A 22 -6.93 -26.93 -3.08
C ASP A 22 -8.33 -26.83 -3.71
N LEU A 23 -8.58 -27.54 -4.81
CA LEU A 23 -9.92 -27.61 -5.41
C LEU A 23 -10.92 -28.25 -4.44
N ASP A 24 -10.53 -29.36 -3.79
CA ASP A 24 -11.39 -30.04 -2.84
C ASP A 24 -11.71 -29.13 -1.63
N ALA A 25 -10.73 -28.41 -1.11
CA ALA A 25 -10.92 -27.42 -0.04
C ALA A 25 -11.84 -26.25 -0.47
N ASN A 26 -11.69 -25.77 -1.70
CA ASN A 26 -12.55 -24.74 -2.28
C ASN A 26 -14.01 -25.22 -2.38
N MET A 27 -14.21 -26.47 -2.80
CA MET A 27 -15.54 -27.09 -2.89
C MET A 27 -16.17 -27.35 -1.51
N GLU A 28 -15.37 -27.64 -0.49
CA GLU A 28 -15.82 -27.74 0.90
C GLU A 28 -16.21 -26.36 1.45
N THR A 29 -15.43 -25.33 1.17
CA THR A 29 -15.75 -23.93 1.51
C THR A 29 -17.08 -23.49 0.88
N LEU A 30 -17.34 -23.83 -0.38
CA LEU A 30 -18.62 -23.58 -1.03
C LEU A 30 -19.78 -24.21 -0.24
N SER A 31 -19.62 -25.48 0.16
CA SER A 31 -20.64 -26.23 0.88
C SER A 31 -20.93 -25.62 2.25
N SER A 32 -19.87 -25.27 2.99
CA SER A 32 -19.97 -24.68 4.34
C SER A 32 -20.58 -23.27 4.27
N THR A 33 -20.16 -22.45 3.29
CA THR A 33 -20.71 -21.11 3.09
C THR A 33 -22.20 -21.17 2.74
N ALA A 34 -22.61 -22.02 1.81
CA ALA A 34 -24.02 -22.19 1.48
C ALA A 34 -24.84 -22.57 2.73
N SER A 35 -24.34 -23.52 3.52
CA SER A 35 -24.97 -23.96 4.75
C SER A 35 -25.10 -22.85 5.80
N THR A 36 -24.07 -22.04 5.97
CA THR A 36 -24.05 -20.89 6.90
C THR A 36 -25.17 -19.90 6.58
N TYR A 37 -25.44 -19.68 5.30
CA TYR A 37 -26.56 -18.83 4.84
C TYR A 37 -27.91 -19.54 4.75
N GLY A 38 -28.00 -20.81 5.15
CA GLY A 38 -29.24 -21.59 5.13
C GLY A 38 -29.67 -22.06 3.75
N TYR A 39 -28.77 -22.11 2.79
CA TYR A 39 -29.03 -22.57 1.41
C TYR A 39 -28.43 -23.96 1.17
N THR A 40 -28.98 -24.66 0.19
CA THR A 40 -28.25 -25.75 -0.47
C THR A 40 -27.20 -25.15 -1.41
N GLU A 41 -26.12 -25.87 -1.72
CA GLU A 41 -25.10 -25.42 -2.68
C GLU A 41 -25.73 -24.94 -4.01
N GLN A 42 -26.69 -25.70 -4.54
CA GLN A 42 -27.36 -25.33 -5.79
C GLN A 42 -28.15 -24.03 -5.69
N GLN A 43 -28.79 -23.78 -4.54
CA GLN A 43 -29.51 -22.52 -4.31
C GLN A 43 -28.52 -21.37 -4.19
N TYR A 44 -27.43 -21.57 -3.47
CA TYR A 44 -26.37 -20.56 -3.31
C TYR A 44 -25.73 -20.22 -4.65
N LEU A 45 -25.31 -21.23 -5.43
CA LEU A 45 -24.74 -21.03 -6.77
C LEU A 45 -25.71 -20.32 -7.70
N SER A 46 -27.01 -20.69 -7.65
CA SER A 46 -28.03 -20.04 -8.48
C SER A 46 -28.29 -18.59 -8.09
N LEU A 47 -28.14 -18.26 -6.80
CA LEU A 47 -28.30 -16.90 -6.28
C LEU A 47 -27.13 -16.00 -6.73
N ILE A 48 -25.89 -16.51 -6.66
CA ILE A 48 -24.67 -15.73 -6.94
C ILE A 48 -24.38 -15.65 -8.45
N TYR A 49 -24.51 -16.78 -9.18
CA TYR A 49 -24.05 -16.91 -10.57
C TYR A 49 -25.18 -17.12 -11.58
N GLY A 50 -26.43 -17.19 -11.11
CA GLY A 50 -27.60 -17.43 -11.95
C GLY A 50 -28.01 -18.90 -12.05
N SER A 51 -29.26 -19.12 -12.50
CA SER A 51 -29.93 -20.42 -12.45
C SER A 51 -29.30 -21.54 -13.30
N THR A 52 -28.40 -21.20 -14.21
CA THR A 52 -27.70 -22.20 -15.06
C THR A 52 -26.44 -22.74 -14.43
N MET A 53 -25.94 -22.11 -13.35
CA MET A 53 -24.75 -22.57 -12.65
C MET A 53 -25.08 -23.79 -11.82
N THR A 54 -24.36 -24.89 -12.09
CA THR A 54 -24.41 -26.10 -11.28
C THR A 54 -23.10 -26.33 -10.56
N ARG A 55 -23.10 -27.19 -9.51
CA ARG A 55 -21.86 -27.59 -8.82
C ARG A 55 -20.76 -28.04 -9.81
N SER A 56 -21.13 -28.89 -10.76
CA SER A 56 -20.16 -29.43 -11.74
C SER A 56 -19.60 -28.36 -12.67
N ILE A 57 -20.43 -27.37 -13.09
CA ILE A 57 -19.95 -26.27 -13.91
C ILE A 57 -19.03 -25.36 -13.06
N TYR A 58 -19.39 -25.08 -11.82
CA TYR A 58 -18.57 -24.28 -10.90
C TYR A 58 -17.22 -24.95 -10.66
N GLU A 59 -17.21 -26.24 -10.32
CA GLU A 59 -16.00 -27.03 -10.10
C GLU A 59 -15.09 -27.04 -11.34
N GLU A 60 -15.66 -27.25 -12.53
CA GLU A 60 -14.88 -27.20 -13.79
C GLU A 60 -14.30 -25.82 -14.06
N GLN A 61 -15.07 -24.75 -13.85
CA GLN A 61 -14.56 -23.39 -14.05
C GLN A 61 -13.49 -23.05 -13.02
N THR A 62 -13.66 -23.41 -11.74
CA THR A 62 -12.67 -23.26 -10.69
C THR A 62 -11.39 -24.02 -11.05
N ARG A 63 -11.50 -25.28 -11.43
CA ARG A 63 -10.35 -26.08 -11.88
C ARG A 63 -9.59 -25.44 -13.03
N ARG A 64 -10.28 -24.93 -14.04
CA ARG A 64 -9.65 -24.24 -15.18
C ARG A 64 -8.98 -22.92 -14.76
N SER A 65 -9.57 -22.20 -13.84
CA SER A 65 -8.99 -20.98 -13.30
C SER A 65 -7.73 -21.28 -12.49
N MET A 66 -7.76 -22.27 -11.61
CA MET A 66 -6.63 -22.69 -10.80
C MET A 66 -5.45 -23.17 -11.65
N LEU A 67 -5.71 -23.99 -12.67
CA LEU A 67 -4.66 -24.44 -13.59
C LEU A 67 -4.03 -23.26 -14.34
N ALA A 68 -4.84 -22.31 -14.81
CA ALA A 68 -4.33 -21.13 -15.51
C ALA A 68 -3.48 -20.24 -14.60
N THR A 69 -3.89 -20.08 -13.33
CA THR A 69 -3.15 -19.30 -12.33
C THR A 69 -1.83 -19.99 -11.96
N ALA A 70 -1.87 -21.29 -11.70
CA ALA A 70 -0.68 -22.07 -11.36
C ALA A 70 0.34 -22.09 -12.51
N TYR A 71 -0.12 -22.28 -13.75
CA TYR A 71 0.75 -22.18 -14.92
C TYR A 71 1.36 -20.78 -15.10
N LEU A 72 0.57 -19.73 -14.91
CA LEU A 72 1.09 -18.36 -15.00
C LEU A 72 2.17 -18.11 -13.94
N GLN A 73 1.97 -18.60 -12.72
CA GLN A 73 2.96 -18.50 -11.65
C GLN A 73 4.23 -19.27 -12.00
N ASP A 74 4.12 -20.53 -12.40
CA ASP A 74 5.25 -21.37 -12.84
C ASP A 74 6.04 -20.71 -13.98
N TYR A 75 5.31 -20.14 -14.95
CA TYR A 75 5.93 -19.40 -16.05
C TYR A 75 6.67 -18.15 -15.55
N GLN A 76 6.06 -17.35 -14.66
CA GLN A 76 6.70 -16.18 -14.07
C GLN A 76 7.97 -16.55 -13.29
N ASP A 77 7.91 -17.61 -12.48
CA ASP A 77 9.03 -18.09 -11.68
C ASP A 77 10.18 -18.66 -12.56
N SER A 78 9.85 -19.12 -13.75
CA SER A 78 10.83 -19.61 -14.73
C SER A 78 11.58 -18.49 -15.46
N LEU A 79 11.07 -17.25 -15.43
CA LEU A 79 11.70 -16.12 -16.10
C LEU A 79 13.02 -15.76 -15.40
N SER A 80 14.01 -15.51 -16.21
CA SER A 80 15.29 -14.99 -15.74
C SER A 80 15.79 -13.92 -16.71
N TYR A 81 16.38 -12.88 -16.17
CA TYR A 81 16.89 -11.76 -16.94
C TYR A 81 18.36 -11.55 -16.62
N THR A 82 19.13 -11.15 -17.62
CA THR A 82 20.52 -10.74 -17.41
C THR A 82 20.56 -9.31 -16.84
N ASP A 83 21.67 -8.96 -16.17
CA ASP A 83 21.87 -7.59 -15.66
C ASP A 83 21.76 -6.54 -16.77
N GLU A 84 22.18 -6.88 -18.00
CA GLU A 84 22.10 -6.00 -19.18
C GLU A 84 20.64 -5.77 -19.61
N GLU A 85 19.78 -6.81 -19.54
CA GLU A 85 18.35 -6.69 -19.86
C GLU A 85 17.62 -5.89 -18.77
N LEU A 86 17.96 -6.08 -17.51
CA LEU A 86 17.40 -5.32 -16.39
C LEU A 86 17.79 -3.84 -16.47
N GLU A 87 19.07 -3.53 -16.76
CA GLU A 87 19.53 -2.16 -16.93
C GLU A 87 18.87 -1.48 -18.14
N ALA A 88 18.71 -2.19 -19.27
CA ALA A 88 18.00 -1.67 -20.42
C ALA A 88 16.53 -1.36 -20.13
N ALA A 89 15.83 -2.23 -19.41
CA ALA A 89 14.45 -2.01 -18.99
C ALA A 89 14.32 -0.84 -18.01
N TYR A 90 15.27 -0.70 -17.08
CA TYR A 90 15.33 0.44 -16.18
C TYR A 90 15.53 1.76 -16.96
N GLU A 91 16.50 1.83 -17.87
CA GLU A 91 16.76 3.04 -18.66
C GLU A 91 15.55 3.44 -19.54
N GLU A 92 14.78 2.48 -20.04
CA GLU A 92 13.55 2.76 -20.80
C GLU A 92 12.42 3.32 -19.91
N ALA A 93 12.38 2.96 -18.63
CA ALA A 93 11.29 3.30 -17.71
C ALA A 93 11.77 3.99 -16.42
N ARG A 94 12.85 4.78 -16.47
CA ARG A 94 13.47 5.43 -15.29
C ARG A 94 12.48 6.18 -14.42
N THR A 95 11.54 6.91 -15.02
CA THR A 95 10.51 7.65 -14.26
C THR A 95 9.58 6.76 -13.46
N THR A 96 9.49 5.48 -13.80
CA THR A 96 8.67 4.50 -13.06
C THR A 96 9.43 3.93 -11.86
N TYR A 97 10.74 3.77 -11.99
CA TYR A 97 11.58 3.10 -11.00
C TYR A 97 12.36 4.06 -10.10
N ASP A 98 12.62 5.29 -10.58
CA ASP A 98 13.30 6.28 -9.77
C ASP A 98 12.38 6.85 -8.68
N HIS A 99 12.99 7.14 -7.55
CA HIS A 99 12.41 7.96 -6.49
C HIS A 99 13.16 9.27 -6.36
N VAL A 100 12.45 10.32 -5.96
CA VAL A 100 13.04 11.61 -5.69
C VAL A 100 12.99 11.90 -4.19
N THR A 101 14.14 12.20 -3.60
CA THR A 101 14.22 12.80 -2.28
C THR A 101 14.09 14.30 -2.43
N CYS A 102 13.09 14.89 -1.79
CA CYS A 102 12.80 16.32 -1.90
C CYS A 102 12.11 16.86 -0.65
N GLN A 103 12.10 18.17 -0.53
CA GLN A 103 11.29 18.90 0.43
C GLN A 103 10.38 19.85 -0.34
N PHE A 104 9.15 19.99 0.09
CA PHE A 104 8.27 21.00 -0.50
C PHE A 104 7.28 21.56 0.51
N VAL A 105 6.84 22.78 0.24
CA VAL A 105 5.73 23.44 0.93
C VAL A 105 4.63 23.66 -0.07
N ARG A 106 3.43 23.16 0.23
CA ARG A 106 2.22 23.50 -0.53
C ARG A 106 1.55 24.68 0.16
N VAL A 107 1.38 25.77 -0.57
CA VAL A 107 0.64 26.95 -0.12
C VAL A 107 -0.74 26.94 -0.77
N ASN A 108 -1.78 26.92 0.06
CA ASN A 108 -3.17 26.90 -0.40
C ASN A 108 -3.56 28.27 -0.96
N GLY A 109 -4.07 28.28 -2.17
CA GLY A 109 -4.59 29.44 -2.89
C GLY A 109 -6.08 29.35 -3.21
N ALA A 110 -6.77 28.33 -2.68
CA ALA A 110 -8.22 28.22 -2.86
C ALA A 110 -8.94 29.39 -2.17
N ALA A 111 -9.89 30.01 -2.87
CA ALA A 111 -10.77 31.01 -2.27
C ALA A 111 -11.71 30.36 -1.25
N ALA A 112 -12.06 31.12 -0.20
CA ALA A 112 -13.05 30.67 0.78
C ALA A 112 -14.42 30.48 0.08
N ASP A 113 -15.07 29.38 0.37
CA ASP A 113 -16.42 29.02 -0.10
C ASP A 113 -17.51 29.26 0.96
N THR A 114 -17.09 29.82 2.11
CA THR A 114 -17.98 30.19 3.22
C THR A 114 -17.69 31.62 3.69
N ASP A 115 -18.73 32.31 4.21
CA ASP A 115 -18.60 33.60 4.87
C ASP A 115 -18.14 33.47 6.34
N GLU A 116 -17.97 34.61 7.04
CA GLU A 116 -17.55 34.63 8.45
C GLU A 116 -18.57 33.96 9.40
N GLU A 117 -19.83 33.83 8.97
CA GLU A 117 -20.88 33.14 9.71
C GLU A 117 -21.00 31.65 9.37
N GLY A 118 -20.17 31.15 8.42
CA GLY A 118 -20.13 29.74 8.00
C GLY A 118 -21.19 29.36 6.97
N ASN A 119 -21.82 30.32 6.30
CA ASN A 119 -22.76 30.04 5.20
C ASN A 119 -22.00 29.89 3.89
N GLU A 120 -22.46 28.96 3.03
CA GLU A 120 -21.87 28.77 1.70
C GLU A 120 -22.07 30.04 0.84
N ILE A 121 -20.99 30.43 0.15
CA ILE A 121 -20.97 31.54 -0.79
C ILE A 121 -20.52 31.05 -2.17
N GLU A 122 -20.95 31.74 -3.21
CA GLU A 122 -20.48 31.45 -4.57
C GLU A 122 -19.09 32.05 -4.77
N VAL A 123 -18.11 31.17 -5.02
CA VAL A 123 -16.72 31.56 -5.33
C VAL A 123 -16.69 32.16 -6.74
N THR A 124 -16.18 33.39 -6.84
CA THR A 124 -16.00 34.08 -8.13
C THR A 124 -14.57 33.99 -8.63
N ASP A 125 -14.36 34.17 -9.94
CA ASP A 125 -13.03 34.22 -10.56
C ASP A 125 -12.13 35.31 -9.92
N GLU A 126 -12.72 36.44 -9.46
CA GLU A 126 -11.99 37.50 -8.80
C GLU A 126 -11.50 37.05 -7.40
N MET A 127 -12.33 36.33 -6.66
CA MET A 127 -11.94 35.77 -5.35
C MET A 127 -10.83 34.75 -5.49
N THR A 128 -10.91 33.86 -6.46
CA THR A 128 -9.85 32.88 -6.77
C THR A 128 -8.55 33.58 -7.16
N ALA A 129 -8.61 34.61 -8.01
CA ALA A 129 -7.43 35.36 -8.40
C ALA A 129 -6.77 36.09 -7.23
N GLU A 130 -7.56 36.65 -6.30
CA GLU A 130 -7.06 37.34 -5.09
C GLU A 130 -6.42 36.33 -4.11
N ALA A 131 -7.07 35.17 -3.90
CA ALA A 131 -6.55 34.10 -3.06
C ALA A 131 -5.22 33.53 -3.62
N MET A 132 -5.14 33.28 -4.92
CA MET A 132 -3.92 32.87 -5.60
C MET A 132 -2.81 33.91 -5.54
N ALA A 133 -3.14 35.22 -5.64
CA ALA A 133 -2.13 36.29 -5.47
C ALA A 133 -1.58 36.33 -4.05
N THR A 134 -2.43 36.05 -3.06
CA THR A 134 -2.03 35.95 -1.64
C THR A 134 -1.15 34.72 -1.43
N ALA A 135 -1.53 33.56 -1.96
CA ALA A 135 -0.73 32.33 -1.90
C ALA A 135 0.65 32.51 -2.55
N LYS A 136 0.68 33.17 -3.71
CA LYS A 136 1.96 33.53 -4.36
C LYS A 136 2.86 34.37 -3.45
N THR A 137 2.30 35.38 -2.82
CA THR A 137 3.06 36.26 -1.90
C THR A 137 3.63 35.47 -0.73
N THR A 138 2.85 34.55 -0.17
CA THR A 138 3.28 33.64 0.90
C THR A 138 4.38 32.70 0.42
N ALA A 139 4.21 32.05 -0.75
CA ALA A 139 5.21 31.18 -1.32
C ALA A 139 6.54 31.90 -1.62
N ASP A 140 6.47 33.11 -2.18
CA ASP A 140 7.65 33.94 -2.43
C ASP A 140 8.36 34.33 -1.12
N ALA A 141 7.63 34.60 -0.03
CA ALA A 141 8.20 34.91 1.28
C ALA A 141 8.89 33.68 1.91
N ILE A 142 8.26 32.51 1.86
CA ILE A 142 8.85 31.22 2.30
C ILE A 142 10.14 30.95 1.52
N TYR A 143 10.08 31.09 0.20
CA TYR A 143 11.24 30.87 -0.66
C TYR A 143 12.38 31.86 -0.35
N ALA A 144 12.08 33.12 -0.13
CA ALA A 144 13.06 34.13 0.24
C ALA A 144 13.73 33.83 1.61
N ALA A 145 12.98 33.37 2.60
CA ALA A 145 13.51 32.94 3.89
C ALA A 145 14.42 31.72 3.73
N TYR A 146 14.01 30.72 2.92
CA TYR A 146 14.85 29.57 2.58
C TYR A 146 16.16 29.99 1.90
N GLN A 147 16.11 30.87 0.90
CA GLN A 147 17.29 31.39 0.22
C GLN A 147 18.21 32.19 1.14
N ALA A 148 17.68 32.76 2.23
CA ALA A 148 18.43 33.46 3.27
C ALA A 148 19.07 32.51 4.30
N GLY A 149 18.79 31.19 4.22
CA GLY A 149 19.40 30.14 5.05
C GLY A 149 18.51 29.61 6.19
N THR A 150 17.24 30.00 6.24
CA THR A 150 16.24 29.36 7.13
C THR A 150 15.91 28.00 6.56
N SER A 151 15.65 26.98 7.40
CA SER A 151 15.15 25.70 6.89
C SER A 151 13.79 25.90 6.20
N LEU A 152 13.45 25.03 5.22
CA LEU A 152 12.17 25.14 4.53
C LEU A 152 11.01 24.89 5.49
N GLU A 153 11.19 24.00 6.45
CA GLU A 153 10.24 23.69 7.52
C GLU A 153 9.97 24.90 8.41
N ASP A 154 11.05 25.52 8.95
CA ASP A 154 10.91 26.71 9.81
C ASP A 154 10.30 27.90 9.05
N ALA A 155 10.65 28.07 7.77
CA ALA A 155 10.08 29.12 6.94
C ALA A 155 8.58 28.90 6.67
N ALA A 156 8.12 27.66 6.57
CA ALA A 156 6.71 27.30 6.41
C ALA A 156 5.92 27.45 7.71
N ALA A 157 6.54 27.20 8.87
CA ALA A 157 5.89 27.25 10.19
C ALA A 157 5.27 28.61 10.50
N GLU A 158 5.80 29.71 9.94
CA GLU A 158 5.20 31.04 10.09
C GLU A 158 3.83 31.17 9.39
N TYR A 159 3.48 30.24 8.50
CA TYR A 159 2.28 30.25 7.66
C TYR A 159 1.45 28.96 7.80
N GLU A 160 1.53 28.26 8.94
CA GLU A 160 0.91 26.94 9.17
C GLU A 160 -0.60 26.86 8.86
N SER A 161 -1.32 27.99 8.93
CA SER A 161 -2.75 28.04 8.59
C SER A 161 -3.05 27.93 7.09
N THR A 162 -2.06 28.21 6.24
CA THR A 162 -2.22 28.27 4.77
C THR A 162 -1.16 27.47 4.02
N ALA A 163 -0.10 27.02 4.69
CA ALA A 163 1.02 26.29 4.11
C ALA A 163 1.27 24.98 4.86
N SER A 164 1.56 23.93 4.11
CA SER A 164 1.93 22.62 4.66
C SER A 164 3.30 22.18 4.13
N TYR A 165 4.21 21.86 5.04
CA TYR A 165 5.54 21.34 4.75
C TYR A 165 5.50 19.81 4.62
N THR A 166 6.29 19.29 3.67
CA THR A 166 6.52 17.86 3.48
C THR A 166 8.00 17.61 3.21
N ASN A 167 8.58 16.66 3.93
CA ASN A 167 9.86 16.04 3.59
C ASN A 167 9.55 14.66 3.01
N SER A 168 9.92 14.42 1.76
CA SER A 168 9.70 13.15 1.08
C SER A 168 11.04 12.50 0.74
N GLU A 169 11.22 11.28 1.23
CA GLU A 169 12.39 10.46 0.91
C GLU A 169 12.17 9.57 -0.32
N SER A 170 10.89 9.40 -0.73
CA SER A 170 10.51 8.53 -1.85
C SER A 170 9.32 9.12 -2.62
N TYR A 171 9.52 10.30 -3.21
CA TYR A 171 8.51 10.90 -4.09
C TYR A 171 8.50 10.19 -5.44
N THR A 172 7.35 9.68 -5.85
CA THR A 172 7.17 8.97 -7.13
C THR A 172 6.64 9.90 -8.21
N TYR A 173 6.98 9.61 -9.46
CA TYR A 173 6.54 10.41 -10.61
C TYR A 173 5.01 10.47 -10.71
N ASN A 174 4.53 11.66 -10.98
CA ASN A 174 3.16 11.92 -11.43
C ASN A 174 3.16 13.14 -12.37
N THR A 175 2.06 13.34 -13.08
CA THR A 175 1.89 14.42 -14.08
C THR A 175 1.49 15.76 -13.46
N SER A 176 1.67 15.96 -12.14
CA SER A 176 1.50 17.26 -11.52
C SER A 176 2.65 18.19 -11.85
N VAL A 177 2.44 19.49 -11.68
CA VAL A 177 3.47 20.52 -11.83
C VAL A 177 4.72 20.23 -10.98
N LEU A 178 4.49 19.69 -9.77
CA LEU A 178 5.56 19.30 -8.86
C LEU A 178 6.30 18.06 -9.37
N GLY A 179 5.57 17.02 -9.83
CA GLY A 179 6.15 15.80 -10.36
C GLY A 179 6.96 16.04 -11.62
N GLU A 180 6.44 16.81 -12.58
CA GLU A 180 7.16 17.17 -13.80
C GLU A 180 8.45 17.96 -13.52
N TRP A 181 8.39 18.90 -12.56
CA TRP A 181 9.57 19.68 -12.18
C TRP A 181 10.64 18.81 -11.50
N LEU A 182 10.24 17.94 -10.57
CA LEU A 182 11.14 17.05 -9.82
C LEU A 182 11.83 16.03 -10.72
N TYR A 183 11.16 15.55 -11.76
CA TYR A 183 11.66 14.51 -12.66
C TYR A 183 12.33 15.04 -13.93
N ASP A 184 12.50 16.35 -14.07
CA ASP A 184 13.32 16.93 -15.14
C ASP A 184 14.78 16.47 -15.00
N ASP A 185 15.34 15.86 -16.05
CA ASP A 185 16.71 15.31 -16.05
C ASP A 185 17.80 16.37 -15.83
N ALA A 186 17.48 17.66 -15.93
CA ALA A 186 18.40 18.74 -15.65
C ALA A 186 18.54 19.06 -14.14
N ARG A 187 17.71 18.47 -13.26
CA ARG A 187 17.74 18.77 -11.82
C ARG A 187 19.07 18.38 -11.17
N GLN A 188 19.51 19.24 -10.27
CA GLN A 188 20.71 19.02 -9.46
C GLN A 188 20.38 19.22 -7.98
N ALA A 189 21.10 18.51 -7.11
CA ALA A 189 20.93 18.64 -5.66
C ALA A 189 21.02 20.09 -5.21
N GLY A 190 20.00 20.56 -4.47
CA GLY A 190 19.87 21.94 -4.02
C GLY A 190 19.10 22.86 -5.00
N ASP A 191 18.70 22.38 -6.19
CA ASP A 191 17.77 23.12 -7.03
C ASP A 191 16.48 23.38 -6.30
N SER A 192 15.96 24.60 -6.43
CA SER A 192 14.73 25.01 -5.75
C SER A 192 13.94 26.00 -6.58
N ALA A 193 12.64 25.99 -6.43
CA ALA A 193 11.74 26.85 -7.20
C ALA A 193 10.45 27.17 -6.45
N VAL A 194 9.75 28.19 -6.94
CA VAL A 194 8.33 28.41 -6.67
C VAL A 194 7.55 28.00 -7.90
N LEU A 195 6.61 27.06 -7.75
CA LEU A 195 5.79 26.54 -8.85
C LEU A 195 4.33 26.94 -8.62
N GLU A 196 3.65 27.33 -9.69
CA GLU A 196 2.22 27.58 -9.69
C GLU A 196 1.47 26.32 -10.14
N ASP A 197 0.50 25.90 -9.36
CA ASP A 197 -0.45 24.84 -9.68
C ASP A 197 -1.85 25.45 -9.79
N ALA A 198 -2.14 26.01 -10.94
CA ALA A 198 -3.38 26.72 -11.19
C ALA A 198 -4.61 25.77 -11.25
N ASP A 199 -4.38 24.48 -11.56
CA ASP A 199 -5.44 23.48 -11.62
C ASP A 199 -5.92 23.06 -10.22
N ASN A 200 -5.08 23.23 -9.20
CA ASN A 200 -5.35 22.87 -7.81
C ASN A 200 -5.30 24.06 -6.85
N ASP A 201 -5.40 25.28 -7.36
CA ASP A 201 -5.37 26.54 -6.60
C ASP A 201 -4.26 26.53 -5.53
N ALA A 202 -3.00 26.33 -5.95
CA ALA A 202 -1.88 26.20 -5.03
C ALA A 202 -0.58 26.79 -5.61
N TYR A 203 0.36 27.08 -4.72
CA TYR A 203 1.78 27.26 -5.02
C TYR A 203 2.61 26.23 -4.28
N TYR A 204 3.69 25.77 -4.90
CA TYR A 204 4.70 24.95 -4.24
C TYR A 204 6.02 25.71 -4.13
N VAL A 205 6.63 25.61 -2.97
CA VAL A 205 8.06 25.92 -2.80
C VAL A 205 8.78 24.59 -2.68
N VAL A 206 9.64 24.25 -3.63
CA VAL A 206 10.25 22.94 -3.73
C VAL A 206 11.76 23.01 -3.67
N VAL A 207 12.38 22.02 -3.05
CA VAL A 207 13.82 21.77 -3.02
C VAL A 207 14.07 20.32 -3.45
N PHE A 208 14.87 20.15 -4.48
CA PHE A 208 15.31 18.86 -4.98
C PHE A 208 16.59 18.44 -4.27
N ASN A 209 16.63 17.23 -3.70
CA ASN A 209 17.81 16.68 -3.05
C ASN A 209 18.53 15.65 -3.93
N SER A 210 17.83 14.63 -4.37
CA SER A 210 18.39 13.58 -5.24
C SER A 210 17.30 12.85 -6.02
N ARG A 211 17.70 12.16 -7.08
CA ARG A 211 16.87 11.21 -7.82
C ARG A 211 17.69 9.96 -8.11
N GLY A 212 17.09 8.81 -7.95
CA GLY A 212 17.69 7.54 -8.28
C GLY A 212 16.75 6.39 -8.00
N ARG A 213 17.16 5.20 -8.43
CA ARG A 213 16.49 3.96 -8.07
C ARG A 213 16.97 3.50 -6.69
N ASP A 214 16.14 2.68 -6.06
CA ASP A 214 16.55 1.96 -4.87
C ASP A 214 17.68 0.97 -5.21
N ASP A 215 18.74 0.96 -4.40
CA ASP A 215 19.92 0.13 -4.59
C ASP A 215 20.22 -0.67 -3.30
N TYR A 216 19.21 -1.43 -2.85
CA TYR A 216 19.34 -2.32 -1.70
C TYR A 216 18.60 -3.64 -1.95
N ASN A 217 19.00 -4.69 -1.23
CA ASN A 217 18.34 -5.97 -1.32
C ASN A 217 16.99 -5.94 -0.59
N THR A 218 15.98 -6.50 -1.21
CA THR A 218 14.74 -6.86 -0.51
C THR A 218 14.96 -8.09 0.37
N VAL A 219 14.08 -8.30 1.33
CA VAL A 219 14.11 -9.46 2.21
C VAL A 219 12.78 -10.20 2.18
N ASN A 220 12.83 -11.51 2.37
CA ASN A 220 11.63 -12.30 2.63
C ASN A 220 11.52 -12.49 4.14
N VAL A 221 10.34 -12.22 4.69
CA VAL A 221 10.09 -12.29 6.13
C VAL A 221 8.81 -13.06 6.41
N ARG A 222 8.76 -13.72 7.57
CA ARG A 222 7.52 -14.27 8.11
C ARG A 222 7.18 -13.56 9.40
N HIS A 223 5.90 -13.28 9.60
CA HIS A 223 5.43 -12.68 10.84
C HIS A 223 4.15 -13.35 11.37
N ILE A 224 3.90 -13.12 12.63
CA ILE A 224 2.66 -13.51 13.32
C ILE A 224 2.09 -12.25 13.95
N LEU A 225 0.95 -11.81 13.46
CA LEU A 225 0.24 -10.66 14.02
C LEU A 225 -0.71 -11.11 15.13
N ILE A 226 -0.50 -10.63 16.33
CA ILE A 226 -1.43 -10.81 17.46
C ILE A 226 -2.13 -9.48 17.71
N GLN A 227 -3.45 -9.46 17.50
CA GLN A 227 -4.26 -8.29 17.78
C GLN A 227 -4.83 -8.37 19.19
N PRO A 228 -4.78 -7.29 19.98
CA PRO A 228 -5.49 -7.23 21.24
C PRO A 228 -7.01 -7.35 21.02
N GLU A 229 -7.70 -7.95 21.96
CA GLU A 229 -9.17 -7.94 21.95
C GLU A 229 -9.67 -6.52 22.17
N ALA A 230 -10.75 -6.15 21.49
CA ALA A 230 -11.37 -4.84 21.69
C ALA A 230 -11.93 -4.71 23.12
N SER A 231 -11.81 -3.52 23.70
CA SER A 231 -12.50 -3.23 24.96
C SER A 231 -14.02 -3.33 24.78
N GLU A 232 -14.70 -3.89 25.77
CA GLU A 232 -16.18 -3.86 25.84
C GLU A 232 -16.72 -2.53 26.40
N LEU A 233 -15.83 -1.69 26.97
CA LEU A 233 -16.14 -0.35 27.46
C LEU A 233 -16.09 0.65 26.31
N SER A 234 -16.88 1.74 26.43
CA SER A 234 -16.79 2.87 25.53
C SER A 234 -15.66 3.82 25.95
N GLU A 235 -15.12 4.60 25.01
CA GLU A 235 -14.02 5.56 25.27
C GLU A 235 -14.32 6.56 26.41
N ASP A 236 -15.62 6.86 26.63
CA ASP A 236 -16.09 7.77 27.68
C ASP A 236 -16.31 7.06 29.05
N ASP A 237 -16.18 5.74 29.12
CA ASP A 237 -16.40 4.98 30.35
C ASP A 237 -15.18 5.04 31.26
N GLU A 238 -15.44 5.11 32.58
CA GLU A 238 -14.38 5.03 33.61
C GLU A 238 -13.69 3.64 33.53
N GLY A 239 -12.36 3.65 33.34
CA GLY A 239 -11.56 2.43 33.25
C GLY A 239 -11.32 1.92 31.82
N TYR A 240 -11.81 2.63 30.78
CA TYR A 240 -11.55 2.27 29.37
C TYR A 240 -10.06 2.15 29.06
N GLU A 241 -9.26 3.14 29.44
CA GLU A 241 -7.81 3.14 29.20
C GLU A 241 -7.10 1.98 29.92
N ASP A 242 -7.53 1.66 31.14
CA ASP A 242 -6.99 0.54 31.92
C ASP A 242 -7.35 -0.82 31.27
N ASP A 243 -8.57 -0.96 30.74
CA ASP A 243 -9.02 -2.18 30.06
C ASP A 243 -8.26 -2.36 28.72
N VAL A 244 -8.11 -1.30 27.93
CA VAL A 244 -7.30 -1.33 26.70
C VAL A 244 -5.86 -1.73 27.01
N ALA A 245 -5.23 -1.11 28.01
CA ALA A 245 -3.86 -1.45 28.40
C ALA A 245 -3.72 -2.91 28.88
N ALA A 246 -4.73 -3.44 29.55
CA ALA A 246 -4.76 -4.85 29.96
C ALA A 246 -4.85 -5.79 28.75
N LYS A 247 -5.71 -5.47 27.76
CA LYS A 247 -5.85 -6.22 26.50
C LYS A 247 -4.57 -6.20 25.68
N ASP A 248 -3.90 -5.05 25.59
CA ASP A 248 -2.59 -4.92 24.92
C ASP A 248 -1.54 -5.79 25.61
N ALA A 249 -1.49 -5.79 26.95
CA ALA A 249 -0.57 -6.63 27.71
C ALA A 249 -0.83 -8.12 27.51
N GLU A 250 -2.10 -8.53 27.43
CA GLU A 250 -2.48 -9.92 27.12
C GLU A 250 -2.06 -10.33 25.71
N ALA A 251 -2.24 -9.45 24.71
CA ALA A 251 -1.79 -9.69 23.35
C ALA A 251 -0.26 -9.80 23.25
N GLN A 252 0.46 -8.92 23.94
CA GLN A 252 1.93 -8.97 24.03
C GLN A 252 2.41 -10.27 24.68
N GLN A 253 1.76 -10.70 25.79
CA GLN A 253 2.12 -11.95 26.45
C GLN A 253 1.87 -13.15 25.53
N LYS A 254 0.76 -13.16 24.80
CA LYS A 254 0.46 -14.22 23.82
C LYS A 254 1.50 -14.27 22.70
N ALA A 255 1.92 -13.12 22.18
CA ALA A 255 2.99 -13.08 21.19
C ALA A 255 4.30 -13.65 21.74
N GLN A 256 4.66 -13.33 22.99
CA GLN A 256 5.84 -13.89 23.64
C GLN A 256 5.72 -15.40 23.85
N ASP A 257 4.56 -15.88 24.28
CA ASP A 257 4.33 -17.31 24.50
C ASP A 257 4.49 -18.10 23.19
N ILE A 258 4.02 -17.57 22.07
CA ILE A 258 4.18 -18.18 20.73
C ILE A 258 5.67 -18.20 20.30
N LEU A 259 6.40 -17.11 20.55
CA LEU A 259 7.84 -17.06 20.30
C LEU A 259 8.59 -18.10 21.14
N ASP A 260 8.28 -18.19 22.44
CA ASP A 260 8.87 -19.18 23.36
C ASP A 260 8.54 -20.62 22.91
N GLU A 261 7.32 -20.86 22.42
CA GLU A 261 6.91 -22.15 21.85
C GLU A 261 7.76 -22.52 20.62
N TRP A 262 7.93 -21.57 19.70
CA TRP A 262 8.78 -21.78 18.53
C TRP A 262 10.21 -22.06 18.90
N GLU A 263 10.82 -21.26 19.81
CA GLU A 263 12.21 -21.44 20.27
C GLU A 263 12.42 -22.76 21.02
N ALA A 264 11.44 -23.20 21.81
CA ALA A 264 11.50 -24.48 22.52
C ALA A 264 11.24 -25.71 21.62
N GLY A 265 10.64 -25.45 20.43
CA GLY A 265 10.29 -26.49 19.46
C GLY A 265 11.43 -26.77 18.44
N ALA A 266 11.03 -26.92 17.17
CA ALA A 266 11.99 -27.18 16.09
C ALA A 266 12.81 -25.92 15.70
N ALA A 267 12.30 -24.74 15.97
CA ALA A 267 12.89 -23.43 15.66
C ALA A 267 13.32 -23.32 14.17
N THR A 268 12.49 -23.82 13.28
CA THR A 268 12.69 -23.79 11.82
C THR A 268 11.71 -22.84 11.17
N GLU A 269 11.99 -22.45 9.91
CA GLU A 269 11.05 -21.67 9.12
C GLU A 269 9.70 -22.36 8.96
N ASP A 270 9.69 -23.68 8.69
CA ASP A 270 8.46 -24.45 8.55
C ASP A 270 7.62 -24.44 9.84
N SER A 271 8.26 -24.63 11.01
CA SER A 271 7.54 -24.58 12.30
C SER A 271 7.02 -23.17 12.62
N PHE A 272 7.71 -22.10 12.17
CA PHE A 272 7.21 -20.74 12.29
C PHE A 272 5.99 -20.52 11.39
N ALA A 273 6.04 -21.04 10.16
CA ALA A 273 4.93 -20.97 9.22
C ALA A 273 3.67 -21.69 9.75
N GLU A 274 3.84 -22.85 10.41
CA GLU A 274 2.72 -23.56 11.05
C GLU A 274 2.07 -22.70 12.15
N LEU A 275 2.87 -22.07 13.02
CA LEU A 275 2.36 -21.18 14.07
C LEU A 275 1.71 -19.91 13.48
N ALA A 276 2.24 -19.37 12.38
CA ALA A 276 1.63 -18.23 11.69
C ALA A 276 0.25 -18.59 11.12
N ASN A 277 0.10 -19.77 10.52
CA ASN A 277 -1.21 -20.24 10.05
C ASN A 277 -2.20 -20.47 11.20
N GLU A 278 -1.73 -20.82 12.40
CA GLU A 278 -2.58 -21.09 13.55
C GLU A 278 -2.97 -19.83 14.32
N TYR A 279 -2.04 -18.90 14.53
CA TYR A 279 -2.21 -17.81 15.48
C TYR A 279 -2.30 -16.42 14.87
N SER A 280 -1.84 -16.22 13.62
CA SER A 280 -1.77 -14.88 13.03
C SER A 280 -3.15 -14.33 12.69
N ALA A 281 -3.41 -13.11 13.14
CA ALA A 281 -4.58 -12.34 12.77
C ALA A 281 -4.41 -11.56 11.43
N ASP A 282 -3.23 -11.65 10.80
CA ASP A 282 -2.99 -10.99 9.52
C ASP A 282 -3.64 -11.73 8.36
N GLY A 283 -4.79 -11.23 7.89
CA GLY A 283 -5.52 -11.82 6.77
C GLY A 283 -4.78 -11.82 5.42
N GLY A 284 -3.66 -11.09 5.32
CA GLY A 284 -2.83 -11.03 4.12
C GLY A 284 -1.84 -12.19 4.01
N SER A 285 -1.44 -12.77 5.14
CA SER A 285 -0.38 -13.78 5.17
C SER A 285 -0.66 -15.01 6.05
N ASN A 286 -1.72 -15.02 6.87
CA ASN A 286 -2.03 -16.09 7.82
C ASN A 286 -2.39 -17.45 7.17
N THR A 287 -2.61 -17.49 5.87
CA THR A 287 -2.81 -18.75 5.11
C THR A 287 -1.58 -19.15 4.30
N ASN A 288 -0.53 -18.34 4.34
CA ASN A 288 0.75 -18.53 3.65
C ASN A 288 1.92 -18.60 4.66
N GLY A 289 1.65 -19.05 5.88
CA GLY A 289 2.68 -19.15 6.93
C GLY A 289 3.28 -17.80 7.33
N GLY A 290 2.52 -16.72 7.24
CA GLY A 290 2.95 -15.37 7.59
C GLY A 290 3.96 -14.75 6.62
N LEU A 291 4.14 -15.29 5.39
CA LEU A 291 5.19 -14.88 4.45
C LEU A 291 4.84 -13.58 3.72
N TYR A 292 5.80 -12.67 3.74
CA TYR A 292 5.94 -11.53 2.83
C TYR A 292 7.25 -11.63 2.08
N GLU A 293 7.18 -11.55 0.76
CA GLU A 293 8.34 -11.64 -0.12
C GLU A 293 8.74 -10.28 -0.67
N GLN A 294 10.03 -10.12 -0.93
CA GLN A 294 10.58 -8.92 -1.55
C GLN A 294 10.23 -7.62 -0.80
N VAL A 295 10.19 -7.70 0.53
CA VAL A 295 9.94 -6.53 1.38
C VAL A 295 11.10 -5.56 1.24
N TYR A 296 10.79 -4.31 0.88
CA TYR A 296 11.77 -3.24 0.76
C TYR A 296 11.68 -2.27 1.95
N GLN A 297 12.74 -1.52 2.15
CA GLN A 297 12.84 -0.57 3.25
C GLN A 297 11.74 0.50 3.16
N GLY A 298 11.02 0.72 4.23
CA GLY A 298 9.91 1.67 4.31
C GLY A 298 8.56 1.15 3.80
N GLN A 299 8.48 -0.10 3.34
CA GLN A 299 7.22 -0.71 2.90
C GLN A 299 6.28 -1.01 4.06
N MET A 300 6.83 -1.38 5.20
CA MET A 300 6.08 -1.75 6.40
C MET A 300 6.04 -0.59 7.41
N VAL A 301 5.30 -0.76 8.49
CA VAL A 301 5.29 0.20 9.61
C VAL A 301 6.69 0.32 10.24
N THR A 302 6.96 1.44 10.91
CA THR A 302 8.30 1.75 11.45
C THR A 302 8.84 0.64 12.34
N GLU A 303 8.00 0.09 13.22
CA GLU A 303 8.36 -0.98 14.16
C GLU A 303 8.72 -2.30 13.46
N PHE A 304 8.37 -2.46 12.21
CA PHE A 304 8.72 -3.63 11.40
C PHE A 304 10.00 -3.39 10.58
N ASN A 305 10.31 -2.13 10.24
CA ASN A 305 11.49 -1.76 9.45
C ASN A 305 12.76 -1.65 10.28
N ASP A 306 12.67 -1.37 11.61
CA ASP A 306 13.79 -1.18 12.54
C ASP A 306 14.36 -2.52 13.03
#